data_feb8f216fb59bb4cb46fc58ba0359b12
#
_entry.id   feb8f216fb59bb4cb46fc58ba0359b12
#
_cell.length_a   1.000
_cell.length_b   1.000
_cell.length_c   1.000
_cell.angle_alpha   90.00
_cell.angle_beta   90.00
_cell.angle_gamma   90.00
#
_symmetry.space_group_name_H-M   'P 1'
#
loop_
_entity.id
_entity.type
_entity.pdbx_description
1 polymer ?
#
loop_
_entity_poly.entity_id
_entity_poly.type
_entity_poly.pdbx_seq_one_letter_code
_entity_poly.pdbx_strand_id
1 'polypeptide(L)'
;AAKNFKGMDALILACTHYPLIKPEVEEVLDGVEVIDSATVVASELEKLLRRKKLLKENGRSTKRFFVSDYTRSFEETSKLFFGKEIQLKEDRIWD
;
A
#
# COMPACT_ATOMS: atom_id res chain seq x y z
N ALA A 1 -1.63 23.50 -2.81
CA ALA A 1 -1.74 23.46 -1.36
C ALA A 1 -0.40 23.12 -0.69
N ALA A 2 0.28 22.06 -1.12
CA ALA A 2 1.57 21.69 -0.53
C ALA A 2 2.65 22.76 -0.72
N LYS A 3 2.60 23.52 -1.79
CA LYS A 3 3.56 24.59 -2.07
C LYS A 3 3.48 25.75 -1.08
N ASN A 4 2.39 25.85 -0.31
CA ASN A 4 2.21 26.90 0.68
C ASN A 4 2.87 26.58 2.03
N PHE A 5 3.35 25.35 2.21
CA PHE A 5 3.98 24.91 3.46
C PHE A 5 5.48 25.05 3.37
N LYS A 6 5.97 26.24 3.67
CA LYS A 6 7.40 26.51 3.72
C LYS A 6 7.97 26.02 5.05
N GLY A 7 9.20 25.50 5.02
CA GLY A 7 9.88 25.02 6.23
C GLY A 7 9.45 23.61 6.64
N MET A 8 8.77 22.89 5.76
CA MET A 8 8.37 21.51 6.01
C MET A 8 9.57 20.58 5.83
N ASP A 9 9.85 19.75 6.82
CA ASP A 9 10.95 18.78 6.76
C ASP A 9 10.50 17.41 6.26
N ALA A 10 9.26 17.02 6.56
CA ALA A 10 8.73 15.72 6.18
C ALA A 10 7.23 15.80 5.92
N LEU A 11 6.75 14.93 5.06
CA LEU A 11 5.33 14.77 4.74
C LEU A 11 4.97 13.30 4.86
N ILE A 12 3.93 13.00 5.64
CA ILE A 12 3.43 11.64 5.81
C ILE A 12 2.22 11.41 4.91
N LEU A 13 2.31 10.41 4.04
CA LEU A 13 1.19 9.98 3.21
C LEU A 13 0.35 8.97 3.99
N ALA A 14 -0.69 9.45 4.65
CA ALA A 14 -1.49 8.66 5.58
C ALA A 14 -2.73 8.01 4.95
N CYS A 15 -2.91 8.11 3.65
CA CYS A 15 -4.00 7.48 2.92
C CYS A 15 -3.48 6.26 2.17
N THR A 16 -4.26 5.18 2.11
CA THR A 16 -3.84 3.94 1.44
C THR A 16 -3.58 4.12 -0.06
N HIS A 17 -4.19 5.14 -0.68
CA HIS A 17 -4.02 5.40 -2.11
C HIS A 17 -2.85 6.34 -2.42
N TYR A 18 -2.40 7.14 -1.46
CA TYR A 18 -1.35 8.12 -1.68
C TYR A 18 0.02 7.53 -2.06
N PRO A 19 0.38 6.31 -1.64
CA PRO A 19 1.65 5.72 -2.08
C PRO A 19 1.78 5.60 -3.60
N LEU A 20 0.65 5.52 -4.34
CA LEU A 20 0.66 5.45 -5.80
C LEU A 20 1.16 6.75 -6.45
N ILE A 21 1.03 7.88 -5.75
CA ILE A 21 1.45 9.19 -6.26
C ILE A 21 2.70 9.71 -5.57
N LYS A 22 3.36 8.87 -4.78
CA LYS A 22 4.56 9.26 -4.04
C LYS A 22 5.63 9.89 -4.93
N PRO A 23 5.97 9.31 -6.12
CA PRO A 23 6.98 9.91 -6.98
C PRO A 23 6.63 11.34 -7.41
N GLU A 24 5.36 11.58 -7.73
CA GLU A 24 4.90 12.91 -8.14
C GLU A 24 4.97 13.91 -7.00
N VAL A 25 4.64 13.47 -5.79
CA VAL A 25 4.72 14.31 -4.59
C VAL A 25 6.17 14.66 -4.29
N GLU A 26 7.08 13.68 -4.38
CA GLU A 26 8.51 13.90 -4.16
C GLU A 26 9.09 14.89 -5.15
N GLU A 27 8.64 14.85 -6.40
CA GLU A 27 9.07 15.78 -7.43
C GLU A 27 8.65 17.22 -7.13
N VAL A 28 7.43 17.41 -6.61
CA VAL A 28 6.90 18.73 -6.28
C VAL A 28 7.53 19.29 -5.00
N LEU A 29 7.80 18.43 -4.02
CA LEU A 29 8.31 18.82 -2.70
C LEU A 29 9.78 18.47 -2.58
N ASP A 30 10.60 19.18 -3.34
CA ASP A 30 12.05 18.99 -3.31
C ASP A 30 12.61 19.31 -1.92
N GLY A 31 13.48 18.44 -1.41
CA GLY A 31 14.10 18.62 -0.10
C GLY A 31 13.22 18.22 1.09
N VAL A 32 12.01 17.70 0.84
CA VAL A 32 11.11 17.23 1.88
C VAL A 32 11.11 15.70 1.88
N GLU A 33 11.27 15.08 3.04
CA GLU A 33 11.16 13.64 3.16
C GLU A 33 9.70 13.23 3.07
N VAL A 34 9.37 12.36 2.12
CA VAL A 34 8.01 11.84 1.95
C VAL A 34 7.95 10.44 2.56
N ILE A 35 7.14 10.30 3.60
CA ILE A 35 7.00 9.05 4.36
C ILE A 35 5.71 8.36 3.95
N ASP A 36 5.85 7.15 3.45
CA ASP A 36 4.75 6.28 3.07
C ASP A 36 4.46 5.34 4.25
N SER A 37 3.29 5.50 4.86
CA SER A 37 2.91 4.70 6.02
C SER A 37 2.82 3.20 5.72
N ALA A 38 2.42 2.84 4.50
CA ALA A 38 2.32 1.43 4.12
C ALA A 38 3.69 0.76 4.15
N THR A 39 4.73 1.41 3.62
CA THR A 39 6.08 0.89 3.63
C THR A 39 6.62 0.74 5.06
N VAL A 40 6.36 1.73 5.91
CA VAL A 40 6.81 1.69 7.31
C VAL A 40 6.13 0.54 8.05
N VAL A 41 4.83 0.38 7.91
CA VAL A 41 4.06 -0.68 8.57
C VAL A 41 4.51 -2.06 8.07
N ALA A 42 4.70 -2.22 6.78
CA ALA A 42 5.16 -3.49 6.21
C ALA A 42 6.55 -3.87 6.74
N SER A 43 7.45 -2.90 6.85
CA SER A 43 8.79 -3.12 7.40
C SER A 43 8.74 -3.53 8.86
N GLU A 44 7.91 -2.88 9.66
CA GLU A 44 7.75 -3.22 11.07
C GLU A 44 7.11 -4.60 11.25
N LEU A 45 6.15 -4.95 10.40
CA LEU A 45 5.53 -6.28 10.42
C LEU A 45 6.57 -7.36 10.13
N GLU A 46 7.42 -7.14 9.12
CA GLU A 46 8.49 -8.10 8.81
C GLU A 46 9.42 -8.31 10.00
N LYS A 47 9.83 -7.23 10.65
CA LYS A 47 10.68 -7.31 11.84
C LYS A 47 10.01 -8.08 12.97
N LEU A 48 8.73 -7.84 13.19
CA LEU A 48 7.95 -8.52 14.22
C LEU A 48 7.87 -10.02 13.95
N LEU A 49 7.55 -10.40 12.72
CA LEU A 49 7.44 -11.80 12.32
C LEU A 49 8.79 -12.52 12.45
N ARG A 50 9.87 -11.83 12.09
CA ARG A 50 11.22 -12.39 12.22
C ARG A 50 11.59 -12.64 13.68
N ARG A 51 11.30 -11.68 14.57
CA ARG A 51 11.56 -11.83 16.01
C ARG A 51 10.76 -12.99 16.61
N LYS A 52 9.53 -13.20 16.15
CA LYS A 52 8.65 -14.27 16.65
C LYS A 52 8.87 -15.60 15.93
N LYS A 53 9.80 -15.65 14.98
CA LYS A 53 10.10 -16.83 14.16
C LYS A 53 8.89 -17.32 13.37
N LEU A 54 8.05 -16.39 12.93
CA LEU A 54 6.86 -16.68 12.14
C LEU A 54 7.03 -16.31 10.66
N LEU A 55 8.16 -15.69 10.31
CA LEU A 55 8.43 -15.31 8.94
C LEU A 55 8.71 -16.55 8.10
N LYS A 56 8.00 -16.67 6.98
CA LYS A 56 8.22 -17.75 6.03
C LYS A 56 9.46 -17.43 5.20
N GLU A 57 10.51 -18.20 5.37
CA GLU A 57 11.78 -17.98 4.68
C GLU A 57 11.88 -18.75 3.38
N ASN A 58 11.20 -19.91 3.30
CA ASN A 58 11.28 -20.81 2.16
C ASN A 58 9.89 -21.08 1.59
N GLY A 59 9.85 -21.41 0.30
CA GLY A 59 8.65 -21.85 -0.36
C GLY A 59 7.97 -20.77 -1.16
N ARG A 60 6.86 -21.14 -1.79
CA ARG A 60 6.09 -20.25 -2.64
C ARG A 60 5.02 -19.53 -1.84
N SER A 61 4.80 -18.28 -2.15
CA SER A 61 3.67 -17.54 -1.58
C SER A 61 2.46 -17.68 -2.48
N THR A 62 1.30 -17.77 -1.86
CA THR A 62 0.02 -17.75 -2.56
C THR A 62 -0.75 -16.53 -2.13
N LYS A 63 -1.35 -15.83 -3.08
CA LYS A 63 -2.14 -14.64 -2.81
C LYS A 63 -3.56 -14.88 -3.27
N ARG A 64 -4.52 -14.68 -2.37
CA ARG A 64 -5.94 -14.79 -2.67
C ARG A 64 -6.61 -13.49 -2.27
N PHE A 65 -7.44 -12.97 -3.14
CA PHE A 65 -8.11 -11.69 -2.93
C PHE A 65 -9.62 -11.91 -2.94
N PHE A 66 -10.27 -11.47 -1.87
CA PHE A 66 -11.71 -11.62 -1.69
C PHE A 66 -12.34 -10.26 -1.51
N VAL A 67 -13.54 -10.09 -2.06
CA VAL A 67 -14.34 -8.90 -1.88
C VAL A 67 -15.75 -9.31 -1.49
N SER A 68 -16.41 -8.47 -0.67
CA SER A 68 -17.79 -8.74 -0.26
C SER A 68 -18.78 -8.49 -1.38
N ASP A 69 -18.44 -7.62 -2.32
CA ASP A 69 -19.27 -7.30 -3.48
C ASP A 69 -18.33 -7.08 -4.67
N TYR A 70 -18.47 -7.91 -5.69
CA TYR A 70 -17.60 -7.86 -6.87
C TYR A 70 -18.08 -6.81 -7.86
N THR A 71 -17.15 -5.95 -8.28
CA THR A 71 -17.35 -5.10 -9.45
C THR A 71 -16.11 -5.18 -10.34
N ARG A 72 -16.34 -5.14 -11.65
CA ARG A 72 -15.24 -5.16 -12.61
C ARG A 72 -14.34 -3.91 -12.46
N SER A 73 -14.96 -2.78 -12.18
CA SER A 73 -14.24 -1.53 -11.96
C SER A 73 -13.27 -1.64 -10.79
N PHE A 74 -13.70 -2.25 -9.69
CA PHE A 74 -12.83 -2.44 -8.52
C PHE A 74 -11.66 -3.38 -8.85
N GLU A 75 -11.92 -4.45 -9.59
CA GLU A 75 -10.86 -5.37 -9.99
C GLU A 75 -9.82 -4.68 -10.86
N GLU A 76 -10.25 -3.90 -11.85
CA GLU A 76 -9.34 -3.16 -12.72
C GLU A 76 -8.53 -2.12 -11.96
N THR A 77 -9.14 -1.42 -11.01
CA THR A 77 -8.45 -0.46 -10.16
C THR A 77 -7.41 -1.14 -9.28
N SER A 78 -7.74 -2.32 -8.75
CA SER A 78 -6.84 -3.08 -7.88
C SER A 78 -5.54 -3.47 -8.59
N LYS A 79 -5.57 -3.65 -9.89
CA LYS A 79 -4.36 -3.97 -10.67
C LYS A 79 -3.30 -2.88 -10.56
N LEU A 80 -3.72 -1.63 -10.37
CA LEU A 80 -2.79 -0.51 -10.20
C LEU A 80 -1.95 -0.65 -8.93
N PHE A 81 -2.50 -1.24 -7.87
CA PHE A 81 -1.79 -1.44 -6.62
C PHE A 81 -0.78 -2.58 -6.70
N PHE A 82 -1.12 -3.63 -7.42
CA PHE A 82 -0.28 -4.82 -7.47
C PHE A 82 0.63 -4.88 -8.69
N GLY A 83 0.45 -3.95 -9.65
CA GLY A 83 1.25 -3.89 -10.85
C GLY A 83 1.08 -5.09 -11.78
N LYS A 84 0.07 -5.92 -11.55
CA LYS A 84 -0.23 -7.11 -12.34
C LYS A 84 -1.69 -7.47 -12.20
N GLU A 85 -2.16 -8.36 -13.06
CA GLU A 85 -3.53 -8.85 -12.96
C GLU A 85 -3.72 -9.70 -11.71
N ILE A 86 -4.81 -9.41 -11.02
CA ILE A 86 -5.29 -10.21 -9.90
C ILE A 86 -6.71 -10.64 -10.20
N GLN A 87 -7.11 -11.77 -9.64
CA GLN A 87 -8.49 -12.22 -9.72
C GLN A 87 -9.14 -12.06 -8.36
N LEU A 88 -10.27 -11.37 -8.35
CA LEU A 88 -11.06 -11.19 -7.13
C LEU A 88 -12.12 -12.28 -7.05
N LYS A 89 -12.31 -12.81 -5.85
CA LYS A 89 -13.40 -13.74 -5.55
C LYS A 89 -14.38 -13.04 -4.64
N GLU A 90 -15.66 -13.18 -4.96
CA GLU A 90 -16.70 -12.63 -4.11
C GLU A 90 -16.97 -13.58 -2.95
N ASP A 91 -16.97 -13.05 -1.74
CA ASP A 91 -17.32 -13.79 -0.55
C ASP A 91 -18.25 -12.92 0.28
N ARG A 92 -19.55 -13.22 0.18
CA ARG A 92 -20.58 -12.44 0.87
C ARG A 92 -20.65 -12.83 2.33
N ILE A 93 -20.22 -11.94 3.18
CA ILE A 93 -20.24 -12.17 4.62
C ILE A 93 -21.47 -11.59 5.31
N TRP A 94 -22.35 -10.92 4.56
CA TRP A 94 -23.49 -10.20 5.09
C TRP A 94 -24.85 -10.82 4.78
N ASP A 95 -24.95 -12.02 4.37
CA ASP A 95 -26.26 -12.65 4.06
C ASP A 95 -26.97 -13.18 5.30
#